data_afa4b6dae2f0d5804b5f6de6cc4aaf85
#
_entry.id   afa4b6dae2f0d5804b5f6de6cc4aaf85
#
_cell.length_a   1.000
_cell.length_b   1.000
_cell.length_c   1.000
_cell.angle_alpha   90.00
_cell.angle_beta   90.00
_cell.angle_gamma   90.00
#
_symmetry.space_group_name_H-M   'P 1'
#
loop_
_entity.id
_entity.type
_entity.pdbx_description
1 polymer ?
#
loop_
_entity_poly.entity_id
_entity_poly.type
_entity_poly.pdbx_seq_one_letter_code
_entity_poly.pdbx_strand_id
1 'polypeptide(L)'
;VSAEREAAEREWTAILQADLAEYDVARTRWVRARDVVLPNLRTRADLETASYGAGRAGIMEVLDAFTALANGRLDALDKEADVARRAVRFTLIYGQDQ
;
A
#
# COMPACT_ATOMS: atom_id res chain seq x y z
N VAL A 1 38.43 20.31 -3.38
CA VAL A 1 37.16 21.04 -3.26
C VAL A 1 36.17 20.51 -4.28
N SER A 2 36.57 20.41 -5.53
CA SER A 2 35.73 19.90 -6.62
C SER A 2 35.36 18.41 -6.42
N ALA A 3 36.30 17.57 -5.98
CA ALA A 3 36.08 16.17 -5.75
C ALA A 3 35.15 15.91 -4.59
N GLU A 4 35.25 16.74 -3.54
CA GLU A 4 34.33 16.65 -2.38
C GLU A 4 32.89 17.02 -2.76
N ARG A 5 32.75 18.06 -3.58
CA ARG A 5 31.46 18.50 -4.09
C ARG A 5 30.81 17.42 -4.96
N GLU A 6 31.57 16.85 -5.85
CA GLU A 6 31.10 15.77 -6.73
C GLU A 6 30.68 14.54 -5.93
N ALA A 7 31.45 14.18 -4.89
CA ALA A 7 31.11 13.08 -4.02
C ALA A 7 29.82 13.35 -3.25
N ALA A 8 29.65 14.58 -2.74
CA ALA A 8 28.43 14.98 -2.04
C ALA A 8 27.21 14.95 -2.98
N GLU A 9 27.37 15.41 -4.22
CA GLU A 9 26.29 15.37 -5.21
C GLU A 9 25.89 13.94 -5.56
N ARG A 10 26.86 13.04 -5.69
CA ARG A 10 26.59 11.62 -5.97
C ARG A 10 25.85 10.98 -4.78
N GLU A 11 26.29 11.26 -3.57
CA GLU A 11 25.64 10.75 -2.35
C GLU A 11 24.21 11.23 -2.25
N TRP A 12 23.97 12.54 -2.46
CA TRP A 12 22.64 13.13 -2.45
C TRP A 12 21.74 12.50 -3.51
N THR A 13 22.25 12.32 -4.73
CA THR A 13 21.52 11.69 -5.82
C THR A 13 21.15 10.25 -5.48
N ALA A 14 22.06 9.50 -4.86
CA ALA A 14 21.80 8.12 -4.45
C ALA A 14 20.70 8.05 -3.40
N ILE A 15 20.71 8.96 -2.42
CA ILE A 15 19.67 9.04 -1.39
C ILE A 15 18.33 9.38 -2.03
N LEU A 16 18.28 10.35 -2.92
CA LEU A 16 17.08 10.73 -3.63
C LEU A 16 16.50 9.56 -4.44
N GLN A 17 17.35 8.85 -5.17
CA GLN A 17 16.92 7.70 -5.96
C GLN A 17 16.39 6.57 -5.08
N ALA A 18 17.01 6.34 -3.92
CA ALA A 18 16.53 5.34 -2.96
C ALA A 18 15.16 5.72 -2.40
N ASP A 19 14.97 6.98 -2.04
CA ASP A 19 13.69 7.47 -1.52
C ASP A 19 12.58 7.36 -2.58
N LEU A 20 12.87 7.70 -3.83
CA LEU A 20 11.93 7.55 -4.93
C LEU A 20 11.54 6.09 -5.15
N ALA A 21 12.54 5.18 -5.11
CA ALA A 21 12.29 3.75 -5.27
C ALA A 21 11.41 3.22 -4.14
N GLU A 22 11.64 3.62 -2.91
CA GLU A 22 10.81 3.24 -1.76
C GLU A 22 9.38 3.76 -1.89
N TYR A 23 9.23 5.00 -2.34
CA TYR A 23 7.91 5.59 -2.59
C TYR A 23 7.16 4.80 -3.67
N ASP A 24 7.82 4.47 -4.77
CA ASP A 24 7.21 3.72 -5.87
C ASP A 24 6.77 2.33 -5.42
N VAL A 25 7.57 1.64 -4.61
CA VAL A 25 7.20 0.34 -4.05
C VAL A 25 5.99 0.46 -3.13
N ALA A 26 5.98 1.46 -2.25
CA ALA A 26 4.87 1.69 -1.33
C ALA A 26 3.58 1.97 -2.11
N ARG A 27 3.66 2.81 -3.13
CA ARG A 27 2.51 3.15 -3.97
C ARG A 27 1.99 1.93 -4.72
N THR A 28 2.88 1.12 -5.30
CA THR A 28 2.50 -0.09 -6.02
C THR A 28 1.77 -1.06 -5.10
N ARG A 29 2.25 -1.23 -3.87
CA ARG A 29 1.60 -2.10 -2.88
C ARG A 29 0.21 -1.59 -2.51
N TRP A 30 0.06 -0.29 -2.32
CA TRP A 30 -1.23 0.31 -2.02
C TRP A 30 -2.22 0.15 -3.16
N VAL A 31 -1.79 0.46 -4.40
CA VAL A 31 -2.65 0.34 -5.59
C VAL A 31 -3.12 -1.12 -5.73
N ARG A 32 -2.22 -2.09 -5.54
CA ARG A 32 -2.57 -3.50 -5.60
C ARG A 32 -3.57 -3.89 -4.50
N ALA A 33 -3.37 -3.41 -3.28
CA ALA A 33 -4.29 -3.68 -2.17
C ALA A 33 -5.69 -3.13 -2.48
N ARG A 34 -5.76 -1.91 -3.00
CA ARG A 34 -7.01 -1.24 -3.31
C ARG A 34 -7.73 -1.84 -4.52
N ASP A 35 -6.99 -2.11 -5.60
CA ASP A 35 -7.59 -2.43 -6.90
C ASP A 35 -7.69 -3.92 -7.18
N VAL A 36 -6.91 -4.75 -6.49
CA VAL A 36 -6.88 -6.21 -6.70
C VAL A 36 -7.31 -6.96 -5.45
N VAL A 37 -6.62 -6.75 -4.34
CA VAL A 37 -6.84 -7.56 -3.11
C VAL A 37 -8.21 -7.28 -2.50
N LEU A 38 -8.56 -6.02 -2.28
CA LEU A 38 -9.86 -5.66 -1.68
C LEU A 38 -11.05 -6.09 -2.51
N PRO A 39 -11.09 -5.83 -3.83
CA PRO A 39 -12.20 -6.33 -4.65
C PRO A 39 -12.35 -7.84 -4.62
N ASN A 40 -11.24 -8.59 -4.62
CA ASN A 40 -11.27 -10.04 -4.53
C ASN A 40 -11.82 -10.53 -3.19
N LEU A 41 -11.43 -9.89 -2.09
CA LEU A 41 -11.94 -10.23 -0.77
C LEU A 41 -13.44 -9.91 -0.65
N ARG A 42 -13.87 -8.82 -1.25
CA ARG A 42 -15.29 -8.46 -1.28
C ARG A 42 -16.10 -9.46 -2.08
N THR A 43 -15.61 -9.86 -3.25
CA THR A 43 -16.24 -10.88 -4.08
C THR A 43 -16.37 -12.20 -3.32
N ARG A 44 -15.31 -12.61 -2.60
CA ARG A 44 -15.34 -13.83 -1.78
C ARG A 44 -16.42 -13.73 -0.70
N ALA A 45 -16.51 -12.60 0.00
CA ALA A 45 -17.52 -12.40 1.04
C ALA A 45 -18.94 -12.48 0.47
N ASP A 46 -19.15 -11.89 -0.72
CA ASP A 46 -20.45 -11.93 -1.40
C ASP A 46 -20.83 -13.34 -1.82
N LEU A 47 -19.87 -14.11 -2.36
CA LEU A 47 -20.09 -15.49 -2.78
C LEU A 47 -20.38 -16.40 -1.59
N GLU A 48 -19.67 -16.24 -0.48
CA GLU A 48 -19.93 -17.03 0.74
C GLU A 48 -21.28 -16.71 1.34
N THR A 49 -21.67 -15.43 1.32
CA THR A 49 -22.99 -15.00 1.78
C THR A 49 -24.10 -15.63 0.93
N ALA A 50 -23.94 -15.63 -0.39
CA ALA A 50 -24.90 -16.22 -1.30
C ALA A 50 -24.97 -17.75 -1.10
N SER A 51 -23.82 -18.41 -0.92
CA SER A 51 -23.74 -19.85 -0.67
C SER A 51 -24.43 -20.24 0.65
N TYR A 52 -24.24 -19.40 1.68
CA TYR A 52 -24.92 -19.60 2.97
C TYR A 52 -26.43 -19.49 2.80
N GLY A 53 -26.91 -18.47 2.09
CA GLY A 53 -28.33 -18.29 1.82
C GLY A 53 -28.94 -19.44 1.03
N ALA A 54 -28.15 -20.11 0.19
CA ALA A 54 -28.57 -21.30 -0.56
C ALA A 54 -28.36 -22.61 0.20
N GLY A 55 -27.88 -22.56 1.44
CA GLY A 55 -27.65 -23.76 2.27
C GLY A 55 -26.41 -24.54 1.88
N ARG A 56 -25.48 -23.95 1.12
CA ARG A 56 -24.28 -24.63 0.61
C ARG A 56 -23.03 -24.36 1.42
N ALA A 57 -23.03 -23.31 2.23
CA ALA A 57 -21.90 -22.93 3.09
C ALA A 57 -22.41 -22.73 4.51
N GLY A 58 -21.53 -22.97 5.49
CA GLY A 58 -21.83 -22.73 6.89
C GLY A 58 -21.59 -21.27 7.27
N ILE A 59 -22.10 -20.89 8.44
CA ILE A 59 -21.93 -19.52 8.96
C ILE A 59 -20.44 -19.20 9.22
N MET A 60 -19.62 -20.21 9.55
CA MET A 60 -18.19 -19.99 9.82
C MET A 60 -17.45 -19.55 8.58
N GLU A 61 -17.78 -20.10 7.40
CA GLU A 61 -17.18 -19.67 6.14
C GLU A 61 -17.53 -18.21 5.82
N VAL A 62 -18.78 -17.81 6.12
CA VAL A 62 -19.21 -16.41 5.95
C VAL A 62 -18.41 -15.48 6.87
N LEU A 63 -18.31 -15.87 8.15
CA LEU A 63 -17.57 -15.07 9.14
C LEU A 63 -16.08 -14.96 8.79
N ASP A 64 -15.48 -16.06 8.33
CA ASP A 64 -14.07 -16.05 7.90
C ASP A 64 -13.86 -15.12 6.71
N ALA A 65 -14.78 -15.13 5.74
CA ALA A 65 -14.68 -14.26 4.56
C ALA A 65 -14.84 -12.79 4.94
N PHE A 66 -15.74 -12.44 5.85
CA PHE A 66 -15.89 -11.07 6.33
C PHE A 66 -14.73 -10.62 7.20
N THR A 67 -14.16 -11.52 8.00
CA THR A 67 -12.95 -11.23 8.78
C THR A 67 -11.78 -10.93 7.85
N ALA A 68 -11.60 -11.74 6.80
CA ALA A 68 -10.56 -11.50 5.80
C ALA A 68 -10.76 -10.15 5.10
N LEU A 69 -12.00 -9.79 4.77
CA LEU A 69 -12.31 -8.50 4.15
C LEU A 69 -11.98 -7.35 5.10
N ALA A 70 -12.37 -7.45 6.37
CA ALA A 70 -12.07 -6.42 7.37
C ALA A 70 -10.57 -6.23 7.54
N ASN A 71 -9.82 -7.33 7.65
CA ASN A 71 -8.35 -7.27 7.75
C ASN A 71 -7.73 -6.69 6.48
N GLY A 72 -8.27 -7.02 5.33
CA GLY A 72 -7.81 -6.45 4.06
C GLY A 72 -8.04 -4.95 3.95
N ARG A 73 -9.16 -4.45 4.49
CA ARG A 73 -9.43 -3.01 4.56
C ARG A 73 -8.45 -2.29 5.47
N LEU A 74 -8.15 -2.86 6.64
CA LEU A 74 -7.15 -2.30 7.55
C LEU A 74 -5.77 -2.28 6.90
N ASP A 75 -5.39 -3.36 6.24
CA ASP A 75 -4.11 -3.45 5.53
C ASP A 75 -4.01 -2.40 4.42
N ALA A 76 -5.08 -2.20 3.65
CA ALA A 76 -5.11 -1.18 2.60
C ALA A 76 -4.97 0.23 3.18
N LEU A 77 -5.62 0.51 4.32
CA LEU A 77 -5.49 1.79 5.02
C LEU A 77 -4.07 2.00 5.52
N ASP A 78 -3.42 0.98 6.06
CA ASP A 78 -2.03 1.06 6.50
C ASP A 78 -1.09 1.38 5.34
N LYS A 79 -1.32 0.74 4.19
CA LYS A 79 -0.54 0.99 2.97
C LYS A 79 -0.77 2.40 2.43
N GLU A 80 -2.01 2.86 2.46
CA GLU A 80 -2.35 4.24 2.07
C GLU A 80 -1.64 5.25 2.96
N ALA A 81 -1.67 5.02 4.27
CA ALA A 81 -0.99 5.88 5.25
C ALA A 81 0.52 5.89 5.02
N ASP A 82 1.12 4.75 4.67
CA ASP A 82 2.54 4.66 4.37
C ASP A 82 2.91 5.49 3.14
N VAL A 83 2.12 5.40 2.07
CA VAL A 83 2.31 6.22 0.87
C VAL A 83 2.21 7.70 1.22
N ALA A 84 1.21 8.09 2.00
CA ALA A 84 1.00 9.47 2.40
C ALA A 84 2.18 10.00 3.22
N ARG A 85 2.68 9.21 4.17
CA ARG A 85 3.85 9.59 4.97
C ARG A 85 5.08 9.80 4.11
N ARG A 86 5.32 8.90 3.16
CA ARG A 86 6.47 9.00 2.26
C ARG A 86 6.35 10.20 1.32
N ALA A 87 5.15 10.51 0.84
CA ALA A 87 4.88 11.67 0.00
C ALA A 87 5.13 12.97 0.76
N VAL A 88 4.63 13.07 1.99
CA VAL A 88 4.84 14.24 2.85
C VAL A 88 6.32 14.43 3.15
N ARG A 89 7.00 13.35 3.54
CA ARG A 89 8.44 13.39 3.83
C ARG A 89 9.24 13.86 2.61
N PHE A 90 8.91 13.32 1.45
CA PHE A 90 9.56 13.69 0.20
C PHE A 90 9.37 15.18 -0.09
N THR A 91 8.14 15.68 0.04
CA THR A 91 7.81 17.09 -0.17
C THR A 91 8.53 17.99 0.82
N LEU A 92 8.61 17.60 2.09
CA LEU A 92 9.29 18.40 3.11
C LEU A 92 10.80 18.46 2.90
N ILE A 93 11.42 17.38 2.45
CA ILE A 93 12.86 17.30 2.27
C ILE A 93 13.30 17.93 0.95
N TYR A 94 12.60 17.61 -0.14
CA TYR A 94 13.03 17.98 -1.50
C TYR A 94 12.23 19.14 -2.10
N GLY A 95 11.07 19.45 -1.57
CA GLY A 95 10.22 20.53 -2.06
C GLY A 95 10.61 21.92 -1.54
N GLN A 96 11.45 22.00 -0.51
CA GLN A 96 11.85 23.27 0.10
C GLN A 96 12.89 24.03 -0.68
N ASP A 97 13.55 23.39 -1.64
CA ASP A 97 14.62 24.01 -2.45
C ASP A 97 14.06 24.71 -3.69
N GLN A 98 12.76 24.80 -3.79
CA GLN A 98 12.09 25.54 -4.85
C GLN A 98 11.47 26.83 -4.27
#